data_f6ba3dddaea54fb06e3367e54676863c
#
_entry.id   f6ba3dddaea54fb06e3367e54676863c
#
_cell.length_a   1.000
_cell.length_b   1.000
_cell.length_c   1.000
_cell.angle_alpha   90.00
_cell.angle_beta   90.00
_cell.angle_gamma   90.00
#
_symmetry.space_group_name_H-M   'P 1'
#
loop_
_entity.id
_entity.type
_entity.pdbx_description
1 polymer ?
#
loop_
_entity_poly.entity_id
_entity_poly.type
_entity_poly.pdbx_seq_one_letter_code
_entity_poly.pdbx_strand_id
1 'polypeptide(L)'
;MKIFLKLFISLGFVLMLLSYLITRDGNTYTPSGDGEVILDSGTYEAFPLPDYAAAMVNSNYKSYFIEVEPGIKVHVLEVGKGFPVFLMHGNPTSGFLYRKVVEYLPLDKVRVIMPTSPGLGFSSKIPASEHTVENHIRWINAVLNKLELKELIYAGQDWGGPIGMGALSLSPSLLKGAVLLNTGFGAPTTNIDLSPAHATVKTPVIGELITEVLFSMFDGLSRVQGDPESWTAEVAELYGKPLYDNGNAKAPLAMMRMVPDGPNHVSADAMRKIGDYVKTLDIPAEIVWGMNDPILGLGLKTMQENFPKASVTQTDGGHFLQEEVPAEIAEALIKVIDKVNNKDMVLINPLQD
;
A
#
# COMPACT_ATOMS: atom_id res chain seq x y z
N MET A 1 -11.96 2.57 54.72
CA MET A 1 -12.93 2.84 53.63
C MET A 1 -12.59 4.10 52.82
N LYS A 2 -12.42 5.31 53.41
CA LYS A 2 -12.07 6.55 52.67
C LYS A 2 -10.77 6.53 51.92
N ILE A 3 -9.70 5.88 52.41
CA ILE A 3 -8.40 5.77 51.75
C ILE A 3 -8.49 4.86 50.53
N PHE A 4 -9.13 3.70 50.63
CA PHE A 4 -9.35 2.78 49.51
C PHE A 4 -10.20 3.41 48.39
N LEU A 5 -11.21 4.19 48.72
CA LEU A 5 -12.01 4.91 47.76
C LEU A 5 -11.17 5.97 47.01
N LYS A 6 -10.33 6.72 47.73
CA LYS A 6 -9.42 7.70 47.08
C LYS A 6 -8.42 7.02 46.16
N LEU A 7 -7.81 5.90 46.59
CA LEU A 7 -6.89 5.12 45.76
C LEU A 7 -7.58 4.59 44.51
N PHE A 8 -8.81 4.08 44.64
CA PHE A 8 -9.58 3.58 43.48
C PHE A 8 -9.95 4.68 42.50
N ILE A 9 -10.36 5.86 42.99
CA ILE A 9 -10.63 7.04 42.17
C ILE A 9 -9.33 7.53 41.46
N SER A 10 -8.21 7.58 42.18
CA SER A 10 -6.94 7.98 41.58
C SER A 10 -6.45 7.00 40.52
N LEU A 11 -6.60 5.69 40.75
CA LEU A 11 -6.25 4.66 39.77
C LEU A 11 -7.15 4.76 38.52
N GLY A 12 -8.46 4.95 38.72
CA GLY A 12 -9.42 5.15 37.61
C GLY A 12 -9.08 6.37 36.76
N PHE A 13 -8.68 7.49 37.40
CA PHE A 13 -8.25 8.69 36.68
C PHE A 13 -6.95 8.45 35.90
N VAL A 14 -5.99 7.77 36.48
CA VAL A 14 -4.72 7.42 35.78
C VAL A 14 -5.00 6.51 34.57
N LEU A 15 -5.84 5.49 34.72
CA LEU A 15 -6.22 4.61 33.62
C LEU A 15 -6.96 5.35 32.51
N MET A 16 -7.87 6.27 32.86
CA MET A 16 -8.56 7.12 31.89
C MET A 16 -7.58 8.04 31.13
N LEU A 17 -6.64 8.65 31.85
CA LEU A 17 -5.62 9.50 31.24
C LEU A 17 -4.71 8.71 30.29
N LEU A 18 -4.25 7.53 30.72
CA LEU A 18 -3.44 6.64 29.88
C LEU A 18 -4.21 6.20 28.63
N SER A 19 -5.48 5.81 28.78
CA SER A 19 -6.34 5.46 27.64
C SER A 19 -6.47 6.62 26.66
N TYR A 20 -6.70 7.84 27.15
CA TYR A 20 -6.77 9.04 26.32
C TYR A 20 -5.44 9.32 25.60
N LEU A 21 -4.32 9.21 26.28
CA LEU A 21 -2.99 9.45 25.69
C LEU A 21 -2.66 8.44 24.59
N ILE A 22 -3.04 7.18 24.77
CA ILE A 22 -2.80 6.10 23.81
C ILE A 22 -3.74 6.25 22.59
N THR A 23 -5.01 6.57 22.82
CA THR A 23 -6.02 6.62 21.74
C THR A 23 -6.11 8.00 21.06
N ARG A 24 -5.36 9.00 21.51
CA ARG A 24 -5.36 10.30 20.85
C ARG A 24 -5.00 10.16 19.37
N ASP A 25 -5.61 11.01 18.55
CA ASP A 25 -5.58 10.92 17.09
C ASP A 25 -4.19 11.08 16.46
N GLY A 26 -3.28 11.77 17.13
CA GLY A 26 -1.97 12.12 16.60
C GLY A 26 -1.98 13.43 15.82
N ASN A 27 -0.78 13.96 15.57
CA ASN A 27 -0.59 15.19 14.82
C ASN A 27 -0.04 14.89 13.42
N THR A 28 -0.30 15.80 12.49
CA THR A 28 0.36 15.76 11.18
C THR A 28 1.86 16.06 11.35
N TYR A 29 2.69 15.24 10.73
CA TYR A 29 4.11 15.51 10.52
C TYR A 29 4.38 15.57 9.02
N THR A 30 4.91 16.68 8.54
CA THR A 30 5.27 16.86 7.12
C THR A 30 6.79 16.76 7.00
N PRO A 31 7.31 15.76 6.29
CA PRO A 31 8.75 15.61 6.08
C PRO A 31 9.29 16.74 5.19
N SER A 32 10.57 17.07 5.37
CA SER A 32 11.31 17.95 4.47
C SER A 32 12.41 17.18 3.74
N GLY A 33 12.61 17.51 2.48
CA GLY A 33 13.72 17.04 1.69
C GLY A 33 14.89 18.03 1.63
N ASP A 34 15.83 17.75 0.75
CA ASP A 34 16.98 18.59 0.45
C ASP A 34 17.34 18.47 -1.04
N GLY A 35 17.32 19.57 -1.76
CA GLY A 35 17.56 19.61 -3.20
C GLY A 35 16.32 19.36 -4.05
N GLU A 36 16.54 19.10 -5.33
CA GLU A 36 15.48 18.99 -6.34
C GLU A 36 15.66 17.75 -7.22
N VAL A 37 14.55 17.14 -7.60
CA VAL A 37 14.45 16.13 -8.65
C VAL A 37 13.65 16.72 -9.81
N ILE A 38 14.28 16.80 -10.98
CA ILE A 38 13.64 17.32 -12.20
C ILE A 38 13.14 16.12 -13.01
N LEU A 39 11.85 16.13 -13.32
CA LEU A 39 11.15 15.21 -14.20
C LEU A 39 10.45 15.99 -15.32
N ASP A 40 9.97 15.28 -16.35
CA ASP A 40 9.21 15.91 -17.45
C ASP A 40 7.93 16.59 -16.95
N SER A 41 7.34 16.08 -15.87
CA SER A 41 6.13 16.63 -15.22
C SER A 41 6.38 17.79 -14.27
N GLY A 42 7.63 18.18 -14.02
CA GLY A 42 7.98 19.29 -13.14
C GLY A 42 9.17 19.03 -12.22
N THR A 43 9.37 19.97 -11.30
CA THR A 43 10.43 19.90 -10.28
C THR A 43 9.81 19.53 -8.94
N TYR A 44 10.42 18.55 -8.28
CA TYR A 44 9.97 17.99 -7.01
C TYR A 44 11.07 18.09 -5.97
N GLU A 45 10.70 18.18 -4.71
CA GLU A 45 11.63 18.22 -3.57
C GLU A 45 12.32 16.87 -3.41
N ALA A 46 13.65 16.81 -3.54
CA ALA A 46 14.43 15.61 -3.36
C ALA A 46 14.43 15.17 -1.90
N PHE A 47 14.44 13.86 -1.67
CA PHE A 47 14.59 13.28 -0.34
C PHE A 47 15.81 12.36 -0.29
N PRO A 48 16.95 12.83 0.20
CA PRO A 48 18.09 11.97 0.45
C PRO A 48 17.73 10.85 1.43
N LEU A 49 17.80 9.61 0.96
CA LEU A 49 17.46 8.46 1.80
C LEU A 49 18.46 8.34 2.96
N PRO A 50 18.02 8.06 4.18
CA PRO A 50 18.93 7.71 5.28
C PRO A 50 19.66 6.41 4.96
N ASP A 51 20.87 6.23 5.52
CA ASP A 51 21.81 5.15 5.18
C ASP A 51 21.17 3.76 5.17
N TYR A 52 20.34 3.45 6.16
CA TYR A 52 19.69 2.15 6.26
C TYR A 52 18.69 1.87 5.12
N ALA A 53 18.04 2.93 4.60
CA ALA A 53 17.12 2.81 3.46
C ALA A 53 17.86 2.89 2.12
N ALA A 54 18.91 3.72 2.03
CA ALA A 54 19.76 3.82 0.86
C ALA A 54 20.49 2.49 0.57
N ALA A 55 20.87 1.75 1.61
CA ALA A 55 21.50 0.43 1.48
C ALA A 55 20.57 -0.63 0.84
N MET A 56 19.25 -0.39 0.84
CA MET A 56 18.25 -1.33 0.30
C MET A 56 17.95 -1.13 -1.18
N VAL A 57 18.49 -0.10 -1.81
CA VAL A 57 18.31 0.23 -3.24
C VAL A 57 19.64 0.65 -3.85
N ASN A 58 19.74 0.67 -5.19
CA ASN A 58 20.93 1.17 -5.86
C ASN A 58 20.86 2.68 -6.12
N SER A 59 21.96 3.29 -6.55
CA SER A 59 22.10 4.73 -6.77
C SER A 59 21.28 5.29 -7.94
N ASN A 60 20.62 4.45 -8.74
CA ASN A 60 19.81 4.89 -9.88
C ASN A 60 18.39 5.30 -9.48
N TYR A 61 17.98 5.03 -8.24
CA TYR A 61 16.67 5.43 -7.74
C TYR A 61 16.65 6.94 -7.49
N LYS A 62 15.57 7.57 -7.96
CA LYS A 62 15.18 8.90 -7.54
C LYS A 62 14.26 8.75 -6.33
N SER A 63 14.50 9.57 -5.32
CA SER A 63 13.71 9.63 -4.10
C SER A 63 13.27 11.07 -3.88
N TYR A 64 11.95 11.33 -3.87
CA TYR A 64 11.41 12.67 -3.83
C TYR A 64 10.00 12.72 -3.23
N PHE A 65 9.55 13.93 -2.92
CA PHE A 65 8.20 14.19 -2.43
C PHE A 65 7.31 14.82 -3.49
N ILE A 66 6.05 14.36 -3.49
CA ILE A 66 4.94 15.05 -4.17
C ILE A 66 3.99 15.57 -3.09
N GLU A 67 3.88 16.88 -2.96
CA GLU A 67 2.85 17.47 -2.09
C GLU A 67 1.50 17.33 -2.76
N VAL A 68 0.60 16.53 -2.16
CA VAL A 68 -0.72 16.20 -2.71
C VAL A 68 -1.82 17.09 -2.17
N GLU A 69 -1.64 17.63 -0.98
CA GLU A 69 -2.44 18.67 -0.31
C GLU A 69 -1.51 19.49 0.58
N PRO A 70 -1.89 20.71 0.99
CA PRO A 70 -1.07 21.52 1.88
C PRO A 70 -0.65 20.75 3.13
N GLY A 71 0.67 20.52 3.29
CA GLY A 71 1.26 19.80 4.40
C GLY A 71 1.20 18.27 4.28
N ILE A 72 0.65 17.71 3.21
CA ILE A 72 0.62 16.26 2.96
C ILE A 72 1.50 15.93 1.76
N LYS A 73 2.65 15.33 2.02
CA LYS A 73 3.63 14.90 1.02
C LYS A 73 3.64 13.38 0.90
N VAL A 74 3.59 12.90 -0.31
CA VAL A 74 3.78 11.48 -0.68
C VAL A 74 5.22 11.30 -1.09
N HIS A 75 5.93 10.40 -0.41
CA HIS A 75 7.25 9.96 -0.82
C HIS A 75 7.14 9.03 -2.02
N VAL A 76 7.96 9.24 -3.03
CA VAL A 76 8.02 8.43 -4.24
C VAL A 76 9.44 7.94 -4.46
N LEU A 77 9.57 6.64 -4.66
CA LEU A 77 10.75 6.03 -5.28
C LEU A 77 10.48 5.85 -6.78
N GLU A 78 11.44 6.24 -7.60
CA GLU A 78 11.32 6.09 -9.04
C GLU A 78 12.64 5.62 -9.65
N VAL A 79 12.56 4.71 -10.63
CA VAL A 79 13.73 4.20 -11.33
C VAL A 79 13.37 3.79 -12.76
N GLY A 80 14.36 3.83 -13.66
CA GLY A 80 14.20 3.46 -15.06
C GLY A 80 13.62 4.58 -15.93
N LYS A 81 13.29 4.25 -17.17
CA LYS A 81 12.73 5.17 -18.19
C LYS A 81 11.88 4.38 -19.18
N GLY A 82 10.92 5.04 -19.80
CA GLY A 82 10.03 4.42 -20.79
C GLY A 82 8.61 4.29 -20.30
N PHE A 83 7.95 3.16 -20.56
CA PHE A 83 6.54 2.95 -20.25
C PHE A 83 6.30 2.98 -18.73
N PRO A 84 5.32 3.76 -18.23
CA PRO A 84 5.08 3.88 -16.80
C PRO A 84 4.51 2.58 -16.20
N VAL A 85 5.13 2.13 -15.10
CA VAL A 85 4.67 1.02 -14.26
C VAL A 85 4.49 1.57 -12.85
N PHE A 86 3.26 1.59 -12.35
CA PHE A 86 2.89 2.18 -11.08
C PHE A 86 2.59 1.08 -10.05
N LEU A 87 3.42 0.99 -9.02
CA LEU A 87 3.42 -0.11 -8.05
C LEU A 87 2.99 0.38 -6.68
N MET A 88 1.82 -0.10 -6.21
CA MET A 88 1.24 0.30 -4.92
C MET A 88 1.38 -0.80 -3.87
N HIS A 89 2.04 -0.44 -2.78
CA HIS A 89 2.18 -1.27 -1.59
C HIS A 89 0.93 -1.22 -0.70
N GLY A 90 0.85 -2.14 0.23
CA GLY A 90 -0.17 -2.18 1.27
C GLY A 90 0.33 -1.80 2.67
N ASN A 91 -0.47 -2.10 3.66
CA ASN A 91 -0.20 -1.85 5.07
C ASN A 91 0.66 -2.97 5.68
N PRO A 92 1.70 -2.69 6.46
CA PRO A 92 2.22 -1.38 6.89
C PRO A 92 3.52 -0.99 6.14
N THR A 93 3.71 -1.41 4.90
CA THR A 93 4.94 -1.25 4.13
C THR A 93 5.05 0.12 3.45
N SER A 94 5.89 0.23 2.43
CA SER A 94 6.13 1.45 1.65
C SER A 94 6.50 1.08 0.20
N GLY A 95 6.78 2.07 -0.64
CA GLY A 95 7.23 1.84 -2.02
C GLY A 95 8.46 0.92 -2.13
N PHE A 96 9.26 0.82 -1.09
CA PHE A 96 10.38 -0.12 -1.03
C PHE A 96 9.99 -1.60 -1.16
N LEU A 97 8.72 -1.94 -0.98
CA LEU A 97 8.25 -3.32 -1.07
C LEU A 97 8.57 -3.95 -2.43
N TYR A 98 8.58 -3.15 -3.48
CA TYR A 98 8.85 -3.62 -4.83
C TYR A 98 10.32 -3.59 -5.25
N ARG A 99 11.27 -3.20 -4.36
CA ARG A 99 12.69 -3.04 -4.71
C ARG A 99 13.31 -4.29 -5.33
N LYS A 100 12.99 -5.48 -4.81
CA LYS A 100 13.47 -6.75 -5.36
C LYS A 100 12.81 -7.07 -6.71
N VAL A 101 11.54 -6.74 -6.91
CA VAL A 101 10.84 -6.91 -8.19
C VAL A 101 11.48 -6.08 -9.28
N VAL A 102 11.88 -4.84 -8.96
CA VAL A 102 12.55 -3.92 -9.89
C VAL A 102 13.83 -4.49 -10.47
N GLU A 103 14.56 -5.32 -9.73
CA GLU A 103 15.80 -5.94 -10.19
C GLU A 103 15.62 -6.85 -11.43
N TYR A 104 14.41 -7.36 -11.63
CA TYR A 104 14.05 -8.25 -12.76
C TYR A 104 13.36 -7.49 -13.91
N LEU A 105 13.17 -6.17 -13.82
CA LEU A 105 12.48 -5.39 -14.85
C LEU A 105 13.46 -4.75 -15.85
N PRO A 106 13.08 -4.61 -17.12
CA PRO A 106 13.91 -3.95 -18.14
C PRO A 106 13.86 -2.42 -17.98
N LEU A 107 14.68 -1.87 -17.07
CA LEU A 107 14.69 -0.47 -16.66
C LEU A 107 15.07 0.52 -17.77
N ASP A 108 15.58 0.05 -18.90
CA ASP A 108 15.78 0.82 -20.11
C ASP A 108 14.50 1.04 -20.94
N LYS A 109 13.42 0.27 -20.64
CA LYS A 109 12.13 0.30 -21.32
C LYS A 109 10.95 0.68 -20.42
N VAL A 110 11.10 0.55 -19.11
CA VAL A 110 10.03 0.84 -18.14
C VAL A 110 10.49 1.88 -17.12
N ARG A 111 9.59 2.81 -16.81
CA ARG A 111 9.69 3.78 -15.72
C ARG A 111 8.86 3.27 -14.56
N VAL A 112 9.52 2.79 -13.51
CA VAL A 112 8.86 2.23 -12.33
C VAL A 112 8.65 3.32 -11.29
N ILE A 113 7.41 3.52 -10.86
CA ILE A 113 6.98 4.55 -9.92
C ILE A 113 6.35 3.86 -8.71
N MET A 114 6.90 4.09 -7.54
CA MET A 114 6.55 3.42 -6.29
C MET A 114 6.22 4.46 -5.20
N PRO A 115 5.00 5.02 -5.19
CA PRO A 115 4.61 5.94 -4.15
C PRO A 115 4.39 5.22 -2.82
N THR A 116 4.57 5.95 -1.72
CA THR A 116 4.26 5.50 -0.36
C THR A 116 3.01 6.21 0.14
N SER A 117 2.02 5.46 0.59
CA SER A 117 0.78 6.01 1.14
C SER A 117 1.04 6.97 2.32
N PRO A 118 0.34 8.13 2.40
CA PRO A 118 0.39 8.99 3.59
C PRO A 118 0.17 8.19 4.88
N GLY A 119 0.95 8.52 5.90
CA GLY A 119 1.01 7.81 7.16
C GLY A 119 2.14 6.77 7.25
N LEU A 120 2.57 6.19 6.11
CA LEU A 120 3.56 5.12 6.05
C LEU A 120 4.93 5.61 5.53
N GLY A 121 5.96 4.79 5.72
CA GLY A 121 7.31 5.05 5.24
C GLY A 121 7.78 6.49 5.50
N PHE A 122 8.32 7.13 4.47
CA PHE A 122 8.79 8.52 4.53
C PHE A 122 7.73 9.56 4.13
N SER A 123 6.50 9.17 3.79
CA SER A 123 5.39 10.10 3.54
C SER A 123 4.97 10.83 4.82
N SER A 124 4.23 11.93 4.67
CA SER A 124 3.65 12.67 5.79
C SER A 124 2.93 11.73 6.74
N LYS A 125 3.08 11.95 8.05
CA LYS A 125 2.27 11.29 9.07
C LYS A 125 1.02 12.12 9.28
N ILE A 126 -0.12 11.45 9.34
CA ILE A 126 -1.44 12.07 9.43
C ILE A 126 -2.18 11.56 10.66
N PRO A 127 -3.18 12.28 11.18
CA PRO A 127 -4.04 11.81 12.25
C PRO A 127 -4.71 10.47 11.91
N ALA A 128 -4.98 9.63 12.92
CA ALA A 128 -5.62 8.34 12.72
C ALA A 128 -7.00 8.48 12.04
N SER A 129 -7.76 9.53 12.37
CA SER A 129 -9.08 9.84 11.80
C SER A 129 -9.06 10.17 10.31
N GLU A 130 -7.90 10.62 9.77
CA GLU A 130 -7.75 10.94 8.36
C GLU A 130 -7.48 9.69 7.48
N HIS A 131 -7.19 8.54 8.08
CA HIS A 131 -7.04 7.29 7.35
C HIS A 131 -8.40 6.74 6.93
N THR A 132 -8.89 7.22 5.78
CA THR A 132 -10.09 6.71 5.10
C THR A 132 -9.75 6.24 3.69
N VAL A 133 -10.53 5.32 3.14
CA VAL A 133 -10.33 4.83 1.77
C VAL A 133 -10.40 6.00 0.78
N GLU A 134 -11.34 6.91 0.97
CA GLU A 134 -11.55 8.09 0.13
C GLU A 134 -10.36 9.05 0.15
N ASN A 135 -9.80 9.30 1.34
CA ASN A 135 -8.62 10.17 1.47
C ASN A 135 -7.41 9.57 0.77
N HIS A 136 -7.14 8.28 1.00
CA HIS A 136 -6.04 7.60 0.32
C HIS A 136 -6.21 7.59 -1.21
N ILE A 137 -7.43 7.34 -1.71
CA ILE A 137 -7.75 7.43 -3.14
C ILE A 137 -7.44 8.83 -3.67
N ARG A 138 -7.89 9.87 -2.98
CA ARG A 138 -7.69 11.28 -3.38
C ARG A 138 -6.20 11.63 -3.46
N TRP A 139 -5.41 11.24 -2.47
CA TRP A 139 -3.97 11.51 -2.45
C TRP A 139 -3.22 10.77 -3.56
N ILE A 140 -3.52 9.48 -3.79
CA ILE A 140 -2.86 8.74 -4.87
C ILE A 140 -3.31 9.23 -6.25
N ASN A 141 -4.57 9.64 -6.42
CA ASN A 141 -5.01 10.28 -7.64
C ASN A 141 -4.27 11.63 -7.87
N ALA A 142 -4.01 12.40 -6.82
CA ALA A 142 -3.22 13.62 -6.92
C ALA A 142 -1.76 13.33 -7.35
N VAL A 143 -1.17 12.23 -6.90
CA VAL A 143 0.15 11.78 -7.39
C VAL A 143 0.10 11.50 -8.89
N LEU A 144 -0.87 10.72 -9.36
CA LEU A 144 -1.05 10.39 -10.79
C LEU A 144 -1.18 11.66 -11.65
N ASN A 145 -1.98 12.61 -11.19
CA ASN A 145 -2.21 13.89 -11.89
C ASN A 145 -0.94 14.76 -11.93
N LYS A 146 -0.22 14.87 -10.82
CA LYS A 146 1.01 15.70 -10.75
C LYS A 146 2.16 15.11 -11.56
N LEU A 147 2.20 13.80 -11.74
CA LEU A 147 3.15 13.13 -12.63
C LEU A 147 2.75 13.20 -14.11
N GLU A 148 1.58 13.76 -14.44
CA GLU A 148 1.06 13.95 -15.79
C GLU A 148 1.09 12.69 -16.65
N LEU A 149 0.89 11.53 -16.01
CA LEU A 149 0.88 10.24 -16.71
C LEU A 149 -0.26 10.19 -17.73
N LYS A 150 0.00 9.61 -18.90
CA LYS A 150 -1.00 9.43 -19.96
C LYS A 150 -1.52 8.00 -20.01
N GLU A 151 -0.68 7.07 -19.61
CA GLU A 151 -0.97 5.65 -19.56
C GLU A 151 -0.04 4.97 -18.54
N LEU A 152 -0.47 3.83 -18.01
CA LEU A 152 0.37 3.04 -17.11
C LEU A 152 -0.10 1.58 -17.04
N ILE A 153 0.81 0.70 -16.62
CA ILE A 153 0.49 -0.59 -16.04
C ILE A 153 0.53 -0.45 -14.52
N TYR A 154 -0.46 -1.06 -13.89
CA TYR A 154 -0.65 -1.01 -12.46
C TYR A 154 -0.33 -2.34 -11.79
N ALA A 155 0.34 -2.32 -10.62
CA ALA A 155 0.31 -3.46 -9.70
C ALA A 155 0.01 -3.00 -8.28
N GLY A 156 -0.81 -3.79 -7.57
CA GLY A 156 -1.20 -3.48 -6.20
C GLY A 156 -1.32 -4.71 -5.33
N GLN A 157 -0.85 -4.59 -4.08
CA GLN A 157 -0.90 -5.60 -3.05
C GLN A 157 -1.62 -5.05 -1.82
N ASP A 158 -2.40 -5.88 -1.11
CA ASP A 158 -3.15 -5.51 0.10
C ASP A 158 -3.95 -4.21 -0.13
N TRP A 159 -3.85 -3.19 0.72
CA TRP A 159 -4.49 -1.87 0.52
C TRP A 159 -4.04 -1.16 -0.75
N GLY A 160 -2.86 -1.48 -1.28
CA GLY A 160 -2.46 -0.95 -2.59
C GLY A 160 -3.49 -1.27 -3.67
N GLY A 161 -4.05 -2.50 -3.69
CA GLY A 161 -5.09 -2.87 -4.66
C GLY A 161 -6.27 -1.91 -4.69
N PRO A 162 -7.07 -1.79 -3.63
CA PRO A 162 -8.27 -0.93 -3.64
C PRO A 162 -7.93 0.56 -3.72
N ILE A 163 -6.89 1.05 -3.05
CA ILE A 163 -6.53 2.47 -3.09
C ILE A 163 -6.11 2.88 -4.50
N GLY A 164 -5.24 2.09 -5.15
CA GLY A 164 -4.79 2.43 -6.49
C GLY A 164 -5.87 2.26 -7.55
N MET A 165 -6.67 1.18 -7.51
CA MET A 165 -7.81 1.02 -8.41
C MET A 165 -8.86 2.11 -8.20
N GLY A 166 -9.08 2.53 -6.93
CA GLY A 166 -9.93 3.67 -6.62
C GLY A 166 -9.41 4.98 -7.23
N ALA A 167 -8.11 5.24 -7.12
CA ALA A 167 -7.48 6.40 -7.75
C ALA A 167 -7.58 6.37 -9.27
N LEU A 168 -7.36 5.20 -9.88
CA LEU A 168 -7.48 5.00 -11.33
C LEU A 168 -8.93 5.08 -11.81
N SER A 169 -9.92 4.77 -10.98
CA SER A 169 -11.33 4.95 -11.34
C SER A 169 -11.72 6.41 -11.60
N LEU A 170 -10.96 7.37 -11.06
CA LEU A 170 -11.12 8.79 -11.33
C LEU A 170 -10.47 9.23 -12.65
N SER A 171 -9.58 8.40 -13.22
CA SER A 171 -8.90 8.64 -14.50
C SER A 171 -8.75 7.32 -15.27
N PRO A 172 -9.86 6.67 -15.70
CA PRO A 172 -9.86 5.30 -16.21
C PRO A 172 -9.01 5.10 -17.47
N SER A 173 -8.84 6.15 -18.28
CA SER A 173 -8.04 6.10 -19.53
C SER A 173 -6.54 5.83 -19.28
N LEU A 174 -6.05 6.09 -18.06
CA LEU A 174 -4.65 5.83 -17.69
C LEU A 174 -4.34 4.34 -17.65
N LEU A 175 -5.27 3.52 -17.18
CA LEU A 175 -5.03 2.10 -16.90
C LEU A 175 -5.04 1.27 -18.19
N LYS A 176 -3.89 0.71 -18.59
CA LYS A 176 -3.73 -0.14 -19.76
C LYS A 176 -3.63 -1.63 -19.42
N GLY A 177 -3.16 -1.97 -18.23
CA GLY A 177 -3.04 -3.34 -17.77
C GLY A 177 -2.79 -3.41 -16.26
N ALA A 178 -2.98 -4.58 -15.66
CA ALA A 178 -2.85 -4.75 -14.22
C ALA A 178 -2.20 -6.08 -13.81
N VAL A 179 -1.46 -6.04 -12.70
CA VAL A 179 -1.00 -7.22 -11.96
C VAL A 179 -1.55 -7.16 -10.54
N LEU A 180 -2.28 -8.19 -10.13
CA LEU A 180 -2.96 -8.26 -8.84
C LEU A 180 -2.22 -9.22 -7.91
N LEU A 181 -1.85 -8.70 -6.72
CA LEU A 181 -1.01 -9.40 -5.75
C LEU A 181 -1.74 -9.43 -4.40
N ASN A 182 -2.13 -10.59 -3.90
CA ASN A 182 -2.83 -10.75 -2.61
C ASN A 182 -3.56 -9.49 -2.14
N THR A 183 -4.67 -9.19 -2.77
CA THR A 183 -5.50 -8.00 -2.53
C THR A 183 -6.99 -8.33 -2.66
N GLY A 184 -7.86 -7.38 -2.35
CA GLY A 184 -9.31 -7.59 -2.45
C GLY A 184 -10.05 -6.32 -2.82
N PHE A 185 -11.21 -6.49 -3.45
CA PHE A 185 -12.10 -5.41 -3.87
C PHE A 185 -13.53 -5.66 -3.37
N GLY A 186 -14.24 -4.58 -3.09
CA GLY A 186 -15.61 -4.66 -2.60
C GLY A 186 -15.73 -4.71 -1.09
N ALA A 187 -16.96 -4.83 -0.61
CA ALA A 187 -17.27 -4.94 0.81
C ALA A 187 -18.27 -6.07 1.04
N PRO A 188 -18.28 -6.68 2.24
CA PRO A 188 -19.26 -7.69 2.60
C PRO A 188 -20.70 -7.17 2.47
N THR A 189 -21.61 -8.00 1.98
CA THR A 189 -23.06 -7.70 1.89
C THR A 189 -23.80 -8.02 3.18
N THR A 190 -23.17 -8.79 4.06
CA THR A 190 -23.65 -9.12 5.42
C THR A 190 -22.51 -8.90 6.41
N ASN A 191 -22.83 -8.79 7.70
CA ASN A 191 -21.77 -8.76 8.71
C ASN A 191 -21.01 -10.07 8.71
N ILE A 192 -19.68 -9.96 8.80
CA ILE A 192 -18.74 -11.09 8.85
C ILE A 192 -17.86 -10.97 10.09
N ASP A 193 -17.46 -12.10 10.62
CA ASP A 193 -16.43 -12.14 11.64
C ASP A 193 -15.06 -12.04 10.99
N LEU A 194 -14.31 -11.01 11.33
CA LEU A 194 -12.91 -10.91 10.97
C LEU A 194 -12.09 -11.88 11.82
N SER A 195 -10.84 -12.13 11.39
CA SER A 195 -9.93 -12.95 12.18
C SER A 195 -9.80 -12.42 13.62
N PRO A 196 -9.51 -13.28 14.61
CA PRO A 196 -9.31 -12.83 16.01
C PRO A 196 -8.29 -11.70 16.14
N ALA A 197 -7.24 -11.70 15.30
CA ALA A 197 -6.26 -10.62 15.27
C ALA A 197 -6.89 -9.30 14.85
N HIS A 198 -7.69 -9.27 13.77
CA HIS A 198 -8.43 -8.09 13.35
C HIS A 198 -9.45 -7.62 14.40
N ALA A 199 -10.21 -8.53 15.00
CA ALA A 199 -11.16 -8.19 16.06
C ALA A 199 -10.45 -7.52 17.25
N THR A 200 -9.27 -8.02 17.62
CA THR A 200 -8.45 -7.45 18.70
C THR A 200 -7.99 -6.03 18.38
N VAL A 201 -7.42 -5.80 17.18
CA VAL A 201 -6.93 -4.46 16.80
C VAL A 201 -8.05 -3.44 16.58
N LYS A 202 -9.26 -3.89 16.22
CA LYS A 202 -10.45 -3.02 16.14
C LYS A 202 -10.95 -2.56 17.51
N THR A 203 -10.59 -3.26 18.59
CA THR A 203 -11.03 -2.89 19.94
C THR A 203 -10.26 -1.65 20.42
N PRO A 204 -10.93 -0.52 20.71
CA PRO A 204 -10.28 0.69 21.20
C PRO A 204 -9.46 0.43 22.45
N VAL A 205 -8.35 1.13 22.63
CA VAL A 205 -7.34 1.00 23.66
C VAL A 205 -6.52 -0.29 23.54
N ILE A 206 -7.15 -1.44 23.29
CA ILE A 206 -6.44 -2.73 23.18
C ILE A 206 -5.63 -2.76 21.88
N GLY A 207 -6.20 -2.30 20.78
CA GLY A 207 -5.50 -2.20 19.51
C GLY A 207 -4.25 -1.33 19.63
N GLU A 208 -4.38 -0.12 20.15
CA GLU A 208 -3.26 0.81 20.36
C GLU A 208 -2.23 0.24 21.33
N LEU A 209 -2.67 -0.36 22.43
CA LEU A 209 -1.76 -0.95 23.42
C LEU A 209 -0.88 -2.04 22.81
N ILE A 210 -1.47 -2.90 21.98
CA ILE A 210 -0.77 -4.01 21.34
C ILE A 210 0.16 -3.51 20.22
N THR A 211 -0.33 -2.64 19.35
CA THR A 211 0.37 -2.29 18.10
C THR A 211 1.33 -1.10 18.23
N GLU A 212 1.14 -0.24 19.24
CA GLU A 212 1.91 0.99 19.39
C GLU A 212 2.75 1.04 20.66
N VAL A 213 2.43 0.24 21.69
CA VAL A 213 3.05 0.34 23.02
C VAL A 213 3.80 -0.94 23.40
N LEU A 214 3.18 -2.10 23.30
CA LEU A 214 3.74 -3.35 23.82
C LEU A 214 4.64 -4.08 22.83
N PHE A 215 4.28 -4.02 21.53
CA PHE A 215 4.98 -4.77 20.49
C PHE A 215 5.26 -3.88 19.29
N SER A 216 6.43 -4.07 18.68
CA SER A 216 6.63 -3.60 17.31
C SER A 216 5.80 -4.50 16.38
N MET A 217 4.87 -3.90 15.64
CA MET A 217 4.11 -4.64 14.63
C MET A 217 5.06 -5.30 13.62
N PHE A 218 6.12 -4.61 13.24
CA PHE A 218 7.05 -5.04 12.21
C PHE A 218 7.86 -6.30 12.58
N ASP A 219 8.19 -6.49 13.87
CA ASP A 219 8.88 -7.70 14.34
C ASP A 219 8.03 -8.96 14.23
N GLY A 220 6.70 -8.81 14.18
CA GLY A 220 5.76 -9.91 14.08
C GLY A 220 5.41 -10.35 12.65
N LEU A 221 5.78 -9.56 11.63
CA LEU A 221 5.32 -9.77 10.25
C LEU A 221 6.00 -10.97 9.56
N SER A 222 7.11 -11.48 10.07
CA SER A 222 7.66 -12.77 9.62
C SER A 222 6.65 -13.92 9.68
N ARG A 223 5.66 -13.84 10.59
CA ARG A 223 4.62 -14.87 10.77
C ARG A 223 3.56 -14.91 9.67
N VAL A 224 3.48 -13.87 8.86
CA VAL A 224 2.54 -13.80 7.72
C VAL A 224 3.22 -14.08 6.38
N GLN A 225 4.52 -14.41 6.41
CA GLN A 225 5.29 -14.84 5.24
C GLN A 225 5.18 -16.35 5.02
N GLY A 226 5.36 -16.77 3.77
CA GLY A 226 5.52 -18.19 3.42
C GLY A 226 6.86 -18.74 3.91
N ASP A 227 7.92 -17.94 3.73
CA ASP A 227 9.22 -18.12 4.34
C ASP A 227 9.47 -17.01 5.39
N PRO A 228 9.39 -17.30 6.70
CA PRO A 228 9.63 -16.31 7.74
C PRO A 228 10.99 -15.61 7.68
N GLU A 229 12.00 -16.24 7.06
CA GLU A 229 13.34 -15.65 6.92
C GLU A 229 13.40 -14.56 5.84
N SER A 230 12.39 -14.46 4.98
CA SER A 230 12.26 -13.37 4.00
C SER A 230 12.03 -12.00 4.65
N TRP A 231 11.53 -11.98 5.89
CA TRP A 231 11.31 -10.79 6.70
C TRP A 231 12.43 -10.61 7.73
N THR A 232 13.58 -10.07 7.27
CA THR A 232 14.76 -9.87 8.13
C THR A 232 14.60 -8.67 9.06
N ALA A 233 15.54 -8.51 10.00
CA ALA A 233 15.56 -7.35 10.90
C ALA A 233 15.74 -6.03 10.13
N GLU A 234 16.54 -6.03 9.06
CA GLU A 234 16.75 -4.86 8.20
C GLU A 234 15.47 -4.50 7.44
N VAL A 235 14.68 -5.49 7.00
CA VAL A 235 13.37 -5.27 6.38
C VAL A 235 12.38 -4.69 7.40
N ALA A 236 12.35 -5.22 8.63
CA ALA A 236 11.54 -4.68 9.71
C ALA A 236 11.93 -3.23 10.06
N GLU A 237 13.24 -2.92 10.12
CA GLU A 237 13.75 -1.57 10.36
C GLU A 237 13.35 -0.62 9.23
N LEU A 238 13.48 -1.04 7.96
CA LEU A 238 13.14 -0.24 6.77
C LEU A 238 11.71 0.32 6.84
N TYR A 239 10.75 -0.50 7.27
CA TYR A 239 9.35 -0.08 7.34
C TYR A 239 8.96 0.55 8.67
N GLY A 240 9.54 0.08 9.78
CA GLY A 240 9.17 0.51 11.13
C GLY A 240 9.81 1.84 11.53
N LYS A 241 11.10 2.00 11.25
CA LYS A 241 11.87 3.16 11.70
C LYS A 241 11.30 4.52 11.25
N PRO A 242 10.84 4.70 9.99
CA PRO A 242 10.25 5.97 9.56
C PRO A 242 8.98 6.36 10.32
N LEU A 243 8.30 5.41 10.95
CA LEU A 243 7.09 5.68 11.74
C LEU A 243 7.46 6.03 13.19
N TYR A 244 8.35 5.24 13.79
CA TYR A 244 8.72 5.41 15.19
C TYR A 244 9.58 6.67 15.43
N ASP A 245 10.52 6.97 14.54
CA ASP A 245 11.40 8.14 14.65
C ASP A 245 10.62 9.47 14.62
N ASN A 246 9.47 9.48 13.95
CA ASN A 246 8.61 10.68 13.86
C ASN A 246 7.50 10.72 14.93
N GLY A 247 7.45 9.74 15.84
CA GLY A 247 6.51 9.71 16.96
C GLY A 247 5.03 9.62 16.57
N ASN A 248 4.74 9.20 15.32
CA ASN A 248 3.39 8.97 14.84
C ASN A 248 3.29 7.65 14.06
N ALA A 249 3.11 6.55 14.79
CA ALA A 249 2.93 5.21 14.24
C ALA A 249 1.45 4.81 14.13
N LYS A 250 0.55 5.77 13.91
CA LYS A 250 -0.92 5.54 13.89
C LYS A 250 -1.40 4.82 12.65
N ALA A 251 -0.74 5.03 11.51
CA ALA A 251 -1.20 4.54 10.21
C ALA A 251 -1.45 3.03 10.16
N PRO A 252 -0.55 2.15 10.63
CA PRO A 252 -0.78 0.71 10.51
C PRO A 252 -2.09 0.26 11.16
N LEU A 253 -2.35 0.70 12.40
CA LEU A 253 -3.59 0.37 13.10
C LEU A 253 -4.81 1.00 12.45
N ALA A 254 -4.73 2.27 12.05
CA ALA A 254 -5.82 2.97 11.38
C ALA A 254 -6.22 2.28 10.07
N MET A 255 -5.23 1.87 9.26
CA MET A 255 -5.49 1.14 8.01
C MET A 255 -6.07 -0.27 8.25
N MET A 256 -5.65 -0.98 9.30
CA MET A 256 -6.30 -2.22 9.70
C MET A 256 -7.79 -2.00 10.07
N ARG A 257 -8.10 -0.86 10.68
CA ARG A 257 -9.48 -0.48 11.03
C ARG A 257 -10.33 -0.06 9.82
N MET A 258 -9.72 0.24 8.67
CA MET A 258 -10.45 0.49 7.42
C MET A 258 -11.06 -0.79 6.81
N VAL A 259 -10.62 -1.99 7.21
CA VAL A 259 -11.16 -3.26 6.66
C VAL A 259 -12.64 -3.38 7.00
N PRO A 260 -13.54 -3.45 5.98
CA PRO A 260 -14.98 -3.55 6.23
C PRO A 260 -15.36 -4.94 6.75
N ASP A 261 -16.09 -4.97 7.86
CA ASP A 261 -16.65 -6.16 8.49
C ASP A 261 -18.17 -6.31 8.27
N GLY A 262 -18.72 -5.43 7.44
CA GLY A 262 -20.14 -5.47 7.09
C GLY A 262 -20.55 -4.33 6.16
N PRO A 263 -21.82 -4.36 5.71
CA PRO A 263 -22.34 -3.40 4.73
C PRO A 263 -22.41 -1.96 5.24
N ASN A 264 -22.43 -1.77 6.55
CA ASN A 264 -22.56 -0.47 7.21
C ASN A 264 -21.20 0.08 7.71
N HIS A 265 -20.10 -0.61 7.45
CA HIS A 265 -18.77 -0.11 7.80
C HIS A 265 -18.46 1.18 7.04
N VAL A 266 -17.74 2.11 7.68
CA VAL A 266 -17.40 3.42 7.11
C VAL A 266 -16.73 3.32 5.72
N SER A 267 -15.90 2.32 5.48
CA SER A 267 -15.23 2.08 4.20
C SER A 267 -16.09 1.33 3.17
N ALA A 268 -17.27 0.81 3.54
CA ALA A 268 -18.02 -0.13 2.71
C ALA A 268 -18.48 0.49 1.38
N ASP A 269 -18.91 1.74 1.39
CA ASP A 269 -19.37 2.44 0.18
C ASP A 269 -18.23 2.66 -0.82
N ALA A 270 -17.08 3.14 -0.35
CA ALA A 270 -15.91 3.32 -1.20
C ALA A 270 -15.45 1.98 -1.77
N MET A 271 -15.37 0.95 -0.94
CA MET A 271 -14.95 -0.40 -1.37
C MET A 271 -15.91 -1.01 -2.39
N ARG A 272 -17.24 -0.81 -2.25
CA ARG A 272 -18.22 -1.24 -3.28
C ARG A 272 -18.00 -0.53 -4.61
N LYS A 273 -17.82 0.80 -4.60
CA LYS A 273 -17.54 1.58 -5.83
C LYS A 273 -16.27 1.10 -6.53
N ILE A 274 -15.24 0.77 -5.77
CA ILE A 274 -14.00 0.20 -6.32
C ILE A 274 -14.28 -1.17 -6.94
N GLY A 275 -14.98 -2.05 -6.23
CA GLY A 275 -15.36 -3.38 -6.74
C GLY A 275 -16.20 -3.31 -8.01
N ASP A 276 -17.14 -2.35 -8.08
CA ASP A 276 -17.96 -2.13 -9.29
C ASP A 276 -17.10 -1.62 -10.46
N TYR A 277 -16.17 -0.68 -10.21
CA TYR A 277 -15.24 -0.23 -11.24
C TYR A 277 -14.37 -1.39 -11.76
N VAL A 278 -13.78 -2.19 -10.87
CA VAL A 278 -12.91 -3.32 -11.25
C VAL A 278 -13.65 -4.29 -12.17
N LYS A 279 -14.92 -4.58 -11.92
CA LYS A 279 -15.75 -5.46 -12.78
C LYS A 279 -16.00 -4.92 -14.18
N THR A 280 -15.82 -3.61 -14.41
CA THR A 280 -15.95 -3.01 -15.75
C THR A 280 -14.68 -3.12 -16.58
N LEU A 281 -13.56 -3.54 -15.99
CA LEU A 281 -12.27 -3.55 -16.67
C LEU A 281 -12.17 -4.70 -17.68
N ASP A 282 -11.85 -4.36 -18.92
CA ASP A 282 -11.48 -5.31 -19.98
C ASP A 282 -10.07 -5.01 -20.49
N ILE A 283 -9.09 -5.21 -19.61
CA ILE A 283 -7.67 -4.93 -19.85
C ILE A 283 -6.85 -6.21 -19.70
N PRO A 284 -5.64 -6.28 -20.28
CA PRO A 284 -4.68 -7.31 -19.94
C PRO A 284 -4.40 -7.34 -18.43
N ALA A 285 -4.56 -8.51 -17.83
CA ALA A 285 -4.27 -8.67 -16.41
C ALA A 285 -3.57 -10.01 -16.13
N GLU A 286 -2.75 -10.02 -15.10
CA GLU A 286 -2.12 -11.21 -14.50
C GLU A 286 -2.39 -11.19 -12.99
N ILE A 287 -2.50 -12.38 -12.38
CA ILE A 287 -2.65 -12.56 -10.94
C ILE A 287 -1.46 -13.37 -10.45
N VAL A 288 -0.69 -12.83 -9.50
CA VAL A 288 0.33 -13.59 -8.76
C VAL A 288 -0.12 -13.69 -7.31
N TRP A 289 -0.25 -14.92 -6.81
CA TRP A 289 -0.92 -15.14 -5.53
C TRP A 289 -0.07 -15.99 -4.59
N GLY A 290 0.22 -15.45 -3.41
CA GLY A 290 0.86 -16.14 -2.32
C GLY A 290 -0.16 -17.01 -1.58
N MET A 291 -0.07 -18.32 -1.74
CA MET A 291 -1.04 -19.26 -1.17
C MET A 291 -0.85 -19.47 0.34
N ASN A 292 0.34 -19.16 0.87
CA ASN A 292 0.63 -19.22 2.30
C ASN A 292 0.29 -17.93 3.06
N ASP A 293 -0.32 -16.93 2.39
CA ASP A 293 -0.80 -15.71 3.05
C ASP A 293 -1.98 -16.02 3.98
N PRO A 294 -1.81 -15.88 5.33
CA PRO A 294 -2.89 -16.16 6.27
C PRO A 294 -3.97 -15.07 6.30
N ILE A 295 -3.75 -13.93 5.62
CA ILE A 295 -4.66 -12.77 5.62
C ILE A 295 -5.56 -12.81 4.38
N LEU A 296 -4.96 -12.89 3.19
CA LEU A 296 -5.66 -12.76 1.91
C LEU A 296 -5.55 -14.00 1.02
N GLY A 297 -4.79 -15.04 1.40
CA GLY A 297 -4.55 -16.22 0.57
C GLY A 297 -5.84 -16.91 0.08
N LEU A 298 -6.89 -16.93 0.90
CA LEU A 298 -8.20 -17.50 0.52
C LEU A 298 -8.97 -16.65 -0.50
N GLY A 299 -8.53 -15.42 -0.80
CA GLY A 299 -9.19 -14.49 -1.71
C GLY A 299 -9.01 -14.78 -3.20
N LEU A 300 -8.14 -15.74 -3.58
CA LEU A 300 -7.80 -16.01 -4.98
C LEU A 300 -9.03 -16.25 -5.88
N LYS A 301 -9.99 -17.03 -5.41
CA LYS A 301 -11.21 -17.33 -6.19
C LYS A 301 -11.98 -16.04 -6.52
N THR A 302 -12.17 -15.16 -5.55
CA THR A 302 -12.85 -13.88 -5.76
C THR A 302 -12.06 -12.98 -6.70
N MET A 303 -10.72 -13.01 -6.63
CA MET A 303 -9.88 -12.27 -7.56
C MET A 303 -10.02 -12.78 -9.00
N GLN A 304 -10.07 -14.09 -9.22
CA GLN A 304 -10.34 -14.69 -10.54
C GLN A 304 -11.74 -14.33 -11.08
N GLU A 305 -12.74 -14.22 -10.20
CA GLU A 305 -14.08 -13.76 -10.59
C GLU A 305 -14.08 -12.28 -11.03
N ASN A 306 -13.24 -11.43 -10.42
CA ASN A 306 -13.07 -10.03 -10.83
C ASN A 306 -12.28 -9.88 -12.13
N PHE A 307 -11.32 -10.77 -12.39
CA PHE A 307 -10.49 -10.77 -13.60
C PHE A 307 -10.51 -12.14 -14.29
N PRO A 308 -11.65 -12.52 -14.92
CA PRO A 308 -11.84 -13.89 -15.44
C PRO A 308 -10.94 -14.24 -16.64
N LYS A 309 -10.33 -13.24 -17.28
CA LYS A 309 -9.39 -13.42 -18.40
C LYS A 309 -7.91 -13.39 -17.97
N ALA A 310 -7.64 -13.12 -16.70
CA ALA A 310 -6.27 -13.06 -16.18
C ALA A 310 -5.68 -14.46 -16.04
N SER A 311 -4.41 -14.61 -16.40
CA SER A 311 -3.63 -15.80 -16.03
C SER A 311 -3.29 -15.74 -14.53
N VAL A 312 -3.15 -16.88 -13.90
CA VAL A 312 -2.87 -17.00 -12.47
C VAL A 312 -1.58 -17.75 -12.24
N THR A 313 -0.67 -17.13 -11.51
CA THR A 313 0.54 -17.75 -10.95
C THR A 313 0.34 -17.92 -9.45
N GLN A 314 0.16 -19.16 -9.00
CA GLN A 314 0.13 -19.51 -7.57
C GLN A 314 1.55 -19.78 -7.09
N THR A 315 1.91 -19.23 -5.93
CA THR A 315 3.23 -19.35 -5.33
C THR A 315 3.10 -19.77 -3.87
N ASP A 316 4.18 -20.25 -3.27
CA ASP A 316 4.24 -20.55 -1.83
C ASP A 316 4.51 -19.30 -0.98
N GLY A 317 4.49 -18.10 -1.58
CA GLY A 317 4.68 -16.83 -0.89
C GLY A 317 3.57 -16.54 0.12
N GLY A 318 3.91 -15.72 1.12
CA GLY A 318 2.99 -15.21 2.13
C GLY A 318 2.39 -13.87 1.75
N HIS A 319 2.13 -13.03 2.78
CA HIS A 319 1.42 -11.76 2.61
C HIS A 319 2.24 -10.73 1.82
N PHE A 320 3.53 -10.58 2.13
CA PHE A 320 4.43 -9.67 1.41
C PHE A 320 5.23 -10.45 0.36
N LEU A 321 4.52 -11.04 -0.60
CA LEU A 321 5.09 -11.92 -1.61
C LEU A 321 6.18 -11.27 -2.47
N GLN A 322 6.26 -9.93 -2.51
CA GLN A 322 7.33 -9.20 -3.18
C GLN A 322 8.71 -9.46 -2.55
N GLU A 323 8.75 -9.81 -1.27
CA GLU A 323 9.99 -10.19 -0.59
C GLU A 323 10.43 -11.62 -0.93
N GLU A 324 9.49 -12.48 -1.36
CA GLU A 324 9.68 -13.93 -1.50
C GLU A 324 9.74 -14.40 -2.96
N VAL A 325 8.87 -13.85 -3.83
CA VAL A 325 8.70 -14.27 -5.23
C VAL A 325 8.77 -13.08 -6.20
N PRO A 326 9.83 -12.24 -6.12
CA PRO A 326 9.93 -11.03 -6.93
C PRO A 326 10.06 -11.31 -8.43
N ALA A 327 10.67 -12.44 -8.82
CA ALA A 327 10.85 -12.81 -10.22
C ALA A 327 9.51 -13.13 -10.90
N GLU A 328 8.63 -13.87 -10.24
CA GLU A 328 7.30 -14.22 -10.73
C GLU A 328 6.41 -12.98 -10.91
N ILE A 329 6.54 -12.02 -10.00
CA ILE A 329 5.84 -10.73 -10.10
C ILE A 329 6.37 -9.93 -11.30
N ALA A 330 7.68 -9.86 -11.46
CA ALA A 330 8.30 -9.17 -12.59
C ALA A 330 7.92 -9.82 -13.94
N GLU A 331 7.89 -11.16 -14.00
CA GLU A 331 7.44 -11.90 -15.18
C GLU A 331 5.98 -11.56 -15.54
N ALA A 332 5.10 -11.50 -14.54
CA ALA A 332 3.70 -11.11 -14.73
C ALA A 332 3.58 -9.67 -15.27
N LEU A 333 4.37 -8.72 -14.72
CA LEU A 333 4.44 -7.35 -15.22
C LEU A 333 4.91 -7.30 -16.68
N ILE A 334 5.96 -8.01 -17.03
CA ILE A 334 6.49 -8.07 -18.41
C ILE A 334 5.43 -8.64 -19.36
N LYS A 335 4.74 -9.73 -18.99
CA LYS A 335 3.63 -10.30 -19.78
C LYS A 335 2.52 -9.30 -20.06
N VAL A 336 2.14 -8.48 -19.05
CA VAL A 336 1.12 -7.44 -19.22
C VAL A 336 1.63 -6.33 -20.14
N ILE A 337 2.89 -5.89 -19.98
CA ILE A 337 3.53 -4.88 -20.84
C ILE A 337 3.53 -5.34 -22.29
N ASP A 338 3.93 -6.58 -22.56
CA ASP A 338 3.97 -7.13 -23.91
C ASP A 338 2.57 -7.24 -24.52
N LYS A 339 1.55 -7.63 -23.74
CA LYS A 339 0.16 -7.68 -24.21
C LYS A 339 -0.39 -6.28 -24.57
N VAL A 340 -0.01 -5.24 -23.81
CA VAL A 340 -0.41 -3.85 -24.10
C VAL A 340 0.28 -3.36 -25.36
N ASN A 341 1.60 -3.48 -25.45
CA ASN A 341 2.37 -3.05 -26.62
C ASN A 341 1.92 -3.75 -27.92
N ASN A 342 1.62 -5.05 -27.87
CA ASN A 342 1.15 -5.79 -29.04
C ASN A 342 -0.26 -5.36 -29.49
N LYS A 343 -1.15 -4.98 -28.56
CA LYS A 343 -2.47 -4.42 -28.92
C LYS A 343 -2.32 -3.09 -29.65
N ASP A 344 -1.40 -2.23 -29.23
CA ASP A 344 -1.15 -0.95 -29.88
C ASP A 344 -0.54 -1.11 -31.27
N MET A 345 0.35 -2.11 -31.48
CA MET A 345 0.86 -2.43 -32.83
C MET A 345 -0.20 -2.93 -33.78
N VAL A 346 -1.19 -3.69 -33.32
CA VAL A 346 -2.33 -4.16 -34.14
C VAL A 346 -3.27 -3.00 -34.52
N LEU A 347 -3.42 -2.01 -33.63
CA LEU A 347 -4.23 -0.81 -33.92
C LEU A 347 -3.54 0.17 -34.87
N ILE A 348 -2.22 0.15 -34.95
CA ILE A 348 -1.43 1.01 -35.87
C ILE A 348 -1.32 0.41 -37.28
N ASN A 349 -1.56 -0.90 -37.44
CA ASN A 349 -1.51 -1.60 -38.73
C ASN A 349 -2.85 -2.29 -39.09
N PRO A 350 -3.95 -1.53 -39.33
CA PRO A 350 -5.23 -2.13 -39.75
C PRO A 350 -5.32 -2.49 -41.24
N LEU A 351 -4.22 -2.39 -42.01
CA LEU A 351 -4.21 -2.61 -43.46
C LEU A 351 -3.04 -3.51 -43.89
N GLN A 352 -3.04 -4.75 -43.47
CA GLN A 352 -2.35 -5.85 -44.14
C GLN A 352 -3.12 -7.14 -43.91
N ASP A 353 -4.24 -7.26 -44.59
CA ASP A 353 -4.85 -8.51 -45.06
C ASP A 353 -5.63 -8.21 -46.36
#